data_1c4e6579f6bc6a55fb710fbf14fc1aec
#
_entry.id   1c4e6579f6bc6a55fb710fbf14fc1aec
#
_cell.length_a   1.000
_cell.length_b   1.000
_cell.length_c   1.000
_cell.angle_alpha   90.00
_cell.angle_beta   90.00
_cell.angle_gamma   90.00
#
_symmetry.space_group_name_H-M   'P 1'
#
loop_
_entity.id
_entity.type
_entity.pdbx_description
1 polymer ?
#
loop_
_entity_poly.entity_id
_entity_poly.type
_entity_poly.pdbx_seq_one_letter_code
_entity_poly.pdbx_strand_id
1 'polypeptide(L)'
;MSAVTMLTHNRVQLALHHLSEGSGRALLLLHGLGEASPVSLPDWAEIWPGPVRALDFTGHGRSTAPAGGGYSAEIMLADADAALAALVEHGPITVVGRGLGAYVALMLAGARAADVRGAVLCDGPGLAGGAIGPTSQSFVALPPRELPPDPYALFELSRDLRPPDYATLFVRLALESGLDEPIAVAAKVRPPWLAAVADEVGVASATLDEALATFAAV
;
A
#
# COMPACT_ATOMS: atom_id res chain seq x y z
N MET A 1 -11.58 5.01 19.85
CA MET A 1 -11.79 4.60 18.45
C MET A 1 -11.25 5.72 17.59
N SER A 2 -10.38 5.42 16.63
CA SER A 2 -9.87 6.40 15.68
C SER A 2 -11.03 6.98 14.86
N ALA A 3 -10.97 8.27 14.54
CA ALA A 3 -11.90 8.89 13.61
C ALA A 3 -11.70 8.26 12.21
N VAL A 4 -12.77 8.18 11.43
CA VAL A 4 -12.76 7.64 10.08
C VAL A 4 -13.48 8.59 9.14
N THR A 5 -12.81 8.97 8.07
CA THR A 5 -13.43 9.70 6.96
C THR A 5 -13.79 8.71 5.85
N MET A 6 -15.01 8.82 5.34
CA MET A 6 -15.43 8.02 4.18
C MET A 6 -15.19 8.84 2.92
N LEU A 7 -14.28 8.35 2.08
CA LEU A 7 -14.00 8.95 0.78
C LEU A 7 -14.87 8.29 -0.29
N THR A 8 -15.47 9.08 -1.16
CA THR A 8 -16.24 8.55 -2.29
C THR A 8 -15.34 8.42 -3.51
N HIS A 9 -15.17 7.19 -3.99
CA HIS A 9 -14.49 6.91 -5.25
C HIS A 9 -15.43 6.13 -6.17
N ASN A 10 -15.97 6.79 -7.18
CA ASN A 10 -17.01 6.24 -8.06
C ASN A 10 -18.23 5.72 -7.25
N ARG A 11 -18.41 4.39 -7.21
CA ARG A 11 -19.53 3.71 -6.52
C ARG A 11 -19.13 3.11 -5.18
N VAL A 12 -17.87 3.26 -4.77
CA VAL A 12 -17.38 2.72 -3.51
C VAL A 12 -17.15 3.83 -2.49
N GLN A 13 -17.30 3.49 -1.22
CA GLN A 13 -16.90 4.30 -0.09
C GLN A 13 -15.64 3.68 0.51
N LEU A 14 -14.59 4.46 0.62
CA LEU A 14 -13.30 4.04 1.16
C LEU A 14 -13.14 4.61 2.57
N ALA A 15 -12.77 3.75 3.51
CA ALA A 15 -12.54 4.17 4.89
C ALA A 15 -11.09 4.62 5.07
N LEU A 16 -10.90 5.91 5.33
CA LEU A 16 -9.61 6.50 5.70
C LEU A 16 -9.60 6.74 7.21
N HIS A 17 -8.78 5.97 7.92
CA HIS A 17 -8.63 6.01 9.37
C HIS A 17 -7.63 7.08 9.77
N HIS A 18 -7.97 7.88 10.80
CA HIS A 18 -7.10 8.87 11.41
C HIS A 18 -6.43 8.25 12.64
N LEU A 19 -5.17 7.89 12.54
CA LEU A 19 -4.46 7.20 13.63
C LEU A 19 -3.73 8.17 14.56
N SER A 20 -3.14 9.23 14.01
CA SER A 20 -2.56 10.33 14.79
C SER A 20 -2.68 11.66 14.04
N GLU A 21 -2.49 12.74 14.78
CA GLU A 21 -2.34 14.09 14.23
C GLU A 21 -0.86 14.52 14.38
N GLY A 22 -0.45 15.54 13.64
CA GLY A 22 0.91 16.08 13.69
C GLY A 22 1.05 17.26 12.73
N SER A 23 2.19 17.94 12.78
CA SER A 23 2.46 19.14 11.96
C SER A 23 3.37 18.86 10.76
N GLY A 24 3.90 17.65 10.65
CA GLY A 24 4.74 17.24 9.52
C GLY A 24 3.92 16.71 8.34
N ARG A 25 4.63 16.15 7.38
CA ARG A 25 4.06 15.50 6.21
C ARG A 25 3.18 14.32 6.61
N ALA A 26 2.09 14.09 5.89
CA ALA A 26 1.23 12.95 6.15
C ALA A 26 1.91 11.61 5.80
N LEU A 27 1.66 10.58 6.61
CA LEU A 27 2.04 9.20 6.37
C LEU A 27 0.78 8.39 6.05
N LEU A 28 0.74 7.77 4.88
CA LEU A 28 -0.34 6.88 4.47
C LEU A 28 0.08 5.42 4.63
N LEU A 29 -0.71 4.65 5.37
CA LEU A 29 -0.50 3.21 5.57
C LEU A 29 -1.43 2.42 4.66
N LEU A 30 -0.86 1.44 3.93
CA LEU A 30 -1.55 0.54 3.03
C LEU A 30 -1.35 -0.91 3.48
N HIS A 31 -2.43 -1.59 3.82
CA HIS A 31 -2.41 -2.95 4.38
C HIS A 31 -2.19 -4.03 3.31
N GLY A 32 -1.84 -5.24 3.73
CA GLY A 32 -1.71 -6.41 2.88
C GLY A 32 -3.05 -7.06 2.51
N LEU A 33 -3.00 -8.02 1.61
CA LEU A 33 -4.17 -8.77 1.16
C LEU A 33 -4.87 -9.49 2.33
N GLY A 34 -6.17 -9.27 2.46
CA GLY A 34 -6.99 -9.87 3.52
C GLY A 34 -6.85 -9.24 4.90
N GLU A 35 -6.02 -8.22 5.02
CA GLU A 35 -5.88 -7.40 6.23
C GLU A 35 -6.84 -6.20 6.20
N ALA A 36 -6.73 -5.34 7.18
CA ALA A 36 -7.40 -4.06 7.28
C ALA A 36 -6.47 -3.04 7.96
N SER A 37 -6.84 -1.79 7.92
CA SER A 37 -6.16 -0.71 8.65
C SER A 37 -6.06 -1.03 10.15
N PRO A 38 -4.95 -0.68 10.81
CA PRO A 38 -4.82 -0.83 12.24
C PRO A 38 -5.85 0.03 12.99
N VAL A 39 -6.34 -0.47 14.12
CA VAL A 39 -7.33 0.23 14.96
C VAL A 39 -6.74 1.36 15.80
N SER A 40 -5.40 1.36 15.97
CA SER A 40 -4.60 2.36 16.69
C SER A 40 -3.30 2.59 15.95
N LEU A 41 -2.62 3.68 16.30
CA LEU A 41 -1.28 3.96 15.78
C LEU A 41 -0.33 2.81 16.15
N PRO A 42 0.35 2.18 15.17
CA PRO A 42 1.40 1.19 15.45
C PRO A 42 2.62 1.84 16.11
N ASP A 43 3.27 1.14 17.04
CA ASP A 43 4.43 1.64 17.79
C ASP A 43 5.55 2.18 16.89
N TRP A 44 5.83 1.49 15.77
CA TRP A 44 6.83 1.92 14.80
C TRP A 44 6.48 3.23 14.07
N ALA A 45 5.21 3.62 14.05
CA ALA A 45 4.75 4.86 13.42
C ALA A 45 4.72 6.05 14.40
N GLU A 46 4.97 5.84 15.68
CA GLU A 46 5.02 6.91 16.70
C GLU A 46 6.14 7.93 16.44
N ILE A 47 7.21 7.51 15.75
CA ILE A 47 8.31 8.40 15.37
C ILE A 47 7.96 9.38 14.27
N TRP A 48 6.82 9.18 13.56
CA TRP A 48 6.44 10.05 12.45
C TRP A 48 5.91 11.39 12.94
N PRO A 49 6.49 12.53 12.48
CA PRO A 49 6.15 13.85 13.02
C PRO A 49 4.81 14.40 12.53
N GLY A 50 4.30 13.86 11.45
CA GLY A 50 3.06 14.30 10.79
C GLY A 50 1.85 13.45 11.12
N PRO A 51 0.69 13.76 10.53
CA PRO A 51 -0.49 12.95 10.69
C PRO A 51 -0.30 11.57 10.05
N VAL A 52 -0.78 10.52 10.74
CA VAL A 52 -0.78 9.14 10.22
C VAL A 52 -2.21 8.75 9.84
N ARG A 53 -2.36 8.30 8.61
CA ARG A 53 -3.63 7.84 8.04
C ARG A 53 -3.47 6.42 7.54
N ALA A 54 -4.54 5.63 7.59
CA ALA A 54 -4.54 4.27 7.07
C ALA A 54 -5.78 4.03 6.22
N LEU A 55 -5.60 3.44 5.05
CA LEU A 55 -6.67 3.19 4.09
C LEU A 55 -7.10 1.73 4.17
N ASP A 56 -8.39 1.48 4.31
CA ASP A 56 -8.97 0.20 3.96
C ASP A 56 -9.23 0.17 2.45
N PHE A 57 -8.62 -0.77 1.74
CA PHE A 57 -8.88 -0.98 0.33
C PHE A 57 -10.31 -1.45 0.07
N THR A 58 -10.84 -1.21 -1.12
CA THR A 58 -12.09 -1.79 -1.60
C THR A 58 -12.14 -3.29 -1.30
N GLY A 59 -13.24 -3.76 -0.72
CA GLY A 59 -13.43 -5.15 -0.30
C GLY A 59 -12.77 -5.53 1.03
N HIS A 60 -12.16 -4.58 1.74
CA HIS A 60 -11.47 -4.82 3.02
C HIS A 60 -11.96 -3.85 4.10
N GLY A 61 -11.79 -4.24 5.35
CA GLY A 61 -12.07 -3.42 6.52
C GLY A 61 -13.47 -2.80 6.51
N ARG A 62 -13.54 -1.48 6.55
CA ARG A 62 -14.79 -0.69 6.55
C ARG A 62 -15.14 -0.10 5.18
N SER A 63 -14.32 -0.36 4.17
CA SER A 63 -14.58 0.05 2.79
C SER A 63 -15.66 -0.82 2.13
N THR A 64 -16.29 -0.29 1.10
CA THR A 64 -17.32 -1.02 0.34
C THR A 64 -16.76 -2.31 -0.27
N ALA A 65 -17.52 -3.40 -0.16
CA ALA A 65 -17.31 -4.62 -0.93
C ALA A 65 -18.29 -4.62 -2.13
N PRO A 66 -17.82 -4.43 -3.37
CA PRO A 66 -18.70 -4.44 -4.54
C PRO A 66 -19.25 -5.84 -4.80
N ALA A 67 -20.52 -5.92 -5.19
CA ALA A 67 -21.11 -7.20 -5.59
C ALA A 67 -20.46 -7.68 -6.89
N GLY A 68 -19.96 -8.91 -6.91
CA GLY A 68 -19.47 -9.57 -8.13
C GLY A 68 -17.98 -9.49 -8.40
N GLY A 69 -17.15 -9.06 -7.44
CA GLY A 69 -15.69 -9.09 -7.60
C GLY A 69 -15.15 -7.98 -8.52
N GLY A 70 -14.10 -8.29 -9.29
CA GLY A 70 -13.44 -7.35 -10.20
C GLY A 70 -12.24 -6.65 -9.57
N TYR A 71 -11.58 -7.29 -8.62
CA TYR A 71 -10.42 -6.74 -7.92
C TYR A 71 -9.13 -6.92 -8.72
N SER A 72 -8.33 -5.87 -8.77
CA SER A 72 -6.96 -5.91 -9.31
C SER A 72 -6.08 -4.91 -8.55
N ALA A 73 -4.77 -5.03 -8.73
CA ALA A 73 -3.83 -4.07 -8.11
C ALA A 73 -4.07 -2.63 -8.59
N GLU A 74 -4.57 -2.44 -9.83
CA GLU A 74 -4.92 -1.12 -10.36
C GLU A 74 -6.17 -0.53 -9.69
N ILE A 75 -7.13 -1.35 -9.28
CA ILE A 75 -8.27 -0.87 -8.47
C ILE A 75 -7.77 -0.42 -7.10
N MET A 76 -6.87 -1.18 -6.49
CA MET A 76 -6.26 -0.78 -5.21
C MET A 76 -5.39 0.48 -5.35
N LEU A 77 -4.72 0.66 -6.51
CA LEU A 77 -4.02 1.90 -6.82
C LEU A 77 -5.00 3.09 -6.90
N ALA A 78 -6.13 2.91 -7.54
CA ALA A 78 -7.15 3.97 -7.63
C ALA A 78 -7.73 4.33 -6.25
N ASP A 79 -7.89 3.36 -5.35
CA ASP A 79 -8.28 3.60 -3.95
C ASP A 79 -7.20 4.43 -3.22
N ALA A 80 -5.93 4.06 -3.39
CA ALA A 80 -4.81 4.78 -2.79
C ALA A 80 -4.66 6.20 -3.37
N ASP A 81 -4.92 6.39 -4.67
CA ASP A 81 -4.92 7.71 -5.30
C ASP A 81 -6.03 8.61 -4.76
N ALA A 82 -7.21 8.05 -4.50
CA ALA A 82 -8.30 8.80 -3.85
C ALA A 82 -7.93 9.23 -2.42
N ALA A 83 -7.23 8.38 -1.66
CA ALA A 83 -6.71 8.74 -0.35
C ALA A 83 -5.61 9.80 -0.45
N LEU A 84 -4.68 9.65 -1.41
CA LEU A 84 -3.64 10.63 -1.69
C LEU A 84 -4.26 12.00 -2.00
N ALA A 85 -5.25 12.06 -2.88
CA ALA A 85 -5.93 13.31 -3.26
C ALA A 85 -6.51 14.06 -2.04
N ALA A 86 -7.00 13.33 -1.04
CA ALA A 86 -7.51 13.93 0.20
C ALA A 86 -6.40 14.42 1.14
N LEU A 87 -5.16 13.98 0.96
CA LEU A 87 -4.03 14.29 1.85
C LEU A 87 -3.10 15.36 1.29
N VAL A 88 -2.95 15.44 -0.04
CA VAL A 88 -1.98 16.35 -0.70
C VAL A 88 -2.32 17.83 -0.60
N GLU A 89 -3.51 18.20 -0.14
CA GLU A 89 -3.84 19.62 0.11
C GLU A 89 -2.85 20.31 1.07
N HIS A 90 -2.16 19.53 1.89
CA HIS A 90 -1.17 20.01 2.85
C HIS A 90 0.29 19.71 2.43
N GLY A 91 0.49 19.30 1.18
CA GLY A 91 1.79 18.97 0.61
C GLY A 91 1.95 17.47 0.29
N PRO A 92 3.09 17.08 -0.29
CA PRO A 92 3.35 15.69 -0.66
C PRO A 92 3.38 14.79 0.58
N ILE A 93 3.08 13.50 0.40
CA ILE A 93 2.98 12.52 1.48
C ILE A 93 4.09 11.46 1.41
N THR A 94 4.26 10.69 2.48
CA THR A 94 5.04 9.45 2.48
C THR A 94 4.08 8.26 2.60
N VAL A 95 4.41 7.15 1.98
CA VAL A 95 3.55 5.96 1.95
C VAL A 95 4.29 4.76 2.52
N VAL A 96 3.67 4.00 3.42
CA VAL A 96 4.16 2.69 3.87
C VAL A 96 3.15 1.64 3.46
N GLY A 97 3.60 0.66 2.69
CA GLY A 97 2.77 -0.47 2.27
C GLY A 97 3.36 -1.80 2.70
N ARG A 98 2.49 -2.79 2.92
CA ARG A 98 2.91 -4.16 3.18
C ARG A 98 2.21 -5.15 2.25
N GLY A 99 2.95 -6.14 1.73
CA GLY A 99 2.40 -7.14 0.80
C GLY A 99 1.74 -6.51 -0.43
N LEU A 100 0.42 -6.72 -0.59
CA LEU A 100 -0.37 -6.04 -1.63
C LEU A 100 -0.22 -4.51 -1.54
N GLY A 101 -0.31 -3.96 -0.33
CA GLY A 101 -0.14 -2.52 -0.10
C GLY A 101 1.26 -2.01 -0.45
N ALA A 102 2.30 -2.84 -0.33
CA ALA A 102 3.65 -2.48 -0.78
C ALA A 102 3.72 -2.32 -2.29
N TYR A 103 3.09 -3.22 -3.03
CA TYR A 103 3.00 -3.10 -4.48
C TYR A 103 2.21 -1.86 -4.91
N VAL A 104 1.09 -1.59 -4.23
CA VAL A 104 0.27 -0.38 -4.47
C VAL A 104 1.06 0.89 -4.13
N ALA A 105 1.82 0.90 -3.03
CA ALA A 105 2.69 2.02 -2.65
C ALA A 105 3.74 2.32 -3.72
N LEU A 106 4.36 1.28 -4.29
CA LEU A 106 5.30 1.41 -5.40
C LEU A 106 4.64 2.01 -6.63
N MET A 107 3.47 1.49 -7.03
CA MET A 107 2.72 2.02 -8.17
C MET A 107 2.31 3.49 -7.95
N LEU A 108 1.85 3.83 -6.74
CA LEU A 108 1.44 5.20 -6.39
C LEU A 108 2.63 6.16 -6.45
N ALA A 109 3.80 5.76 -5.92
CA ALA A 109 5.00 6.57 -5.97
C ALA A 109 5.45 6.86 -7.41
N GLY A 110 5.35 5.87 -8.31
CA GLY A 110 5.66 6.10 -9.72
C GLY A 110 4.58 6.91 -10.46
N ALA A 111 3.30 6.67 -10.18
CA ALA A 111 2.21 7.36 -10.85
C ALA A 111 2.05 8.82 -10.39
N ARG A 112 2.44 9.14 -9.15
CA ARG A 112 2.25 10.42 -8.49
C ARG A 112 3.56 10.91 -7.85
N ALA A 113 4.66 10.84 -8.60
CA ALA A 113 6.01 11.17 -8.09
C ALA A 113 6.12 12.59 -7.49
N ALA A 114 5.36 13.57 -7.98
CA ALA A 114 5.34 14.92 -7.42
C ALA A 114 4.67 14.98 -6.04
N ASP A 115 3.74 14.07 -5.76
CA ASP A 115 2.90 14.07 -4.56
C ASP A 115 3.36 13.04 -3.52
N VAL A 116 4.25 12.11 -3.90
CA VAL A 116 4.79 11.07 -3.01
C VAL A 116 6.27 11.29 -2.77
N ARG A 117 6.61 11.71 -1.54
CA ARG A 117 7.99 11.95 -1.08
C ARG A 117 8.50 10.75 -0.27
N GLY A 118 8.52 9.59 -0.91
CA GLY A 118 9.03 8.35 -0.36
C GLY A 118 7.96 7.28 -0.19
N ALA A 119 8.33 6.05 -0.56
CA ALA A 119 7.52 4.86 -0.33
C ALA A 119 8.35 3.76 0.33
N VAL A 120 7.83 3.18 1.41
CA VAL A 120 8.44 2.08 2.14
C VAL A 120 7.68 0.79 1.85
N LEU A 121 8.40 -0.22 1.35
CA LEU A 121 7.85 -1.50 0.92
C LEU A 121 8.20 -2.58 1.94
N CYS A 122 7.19 -3.07 2.68
CA CYS A 122 7.34 -4.01 3.79
C CYS A 122 6.81 -5.40 3.45
N ASP A 123 7.25 -6.40 4.22
CA ASP A 123 6.69 -7.75 4.20
C ASP A 123 5.19 -7.76 4.47
N GLY A 124 4.46 -8.63 3.77
CA GLY A 124 3.03 -8.77 4.00
C GLY A 124 2.38 -9.74 3.01
N PRO A 125 1.11 -10.06 3.22
CA PRO A 125 0.35 -10.94 2.34
C PRO A 125 -0.02 -10.26 1.02
N GLY A 126 -0.09 -11.04 -0.04
CA GLY A 126 -0.46 -10.65 -1.40
C GLY A 126 0.72 -10.46 -2.34
N LEU A 127 0.45 -10.58 -3.65
CA LEU A 127 1.42 -10.49 -4.75
C LEU A 127 2.70 -11.30 -4.52
N ALA A 128 2.50 -12.58 -4.12
CA ALA A 128 3.60 -13.51 -3.80
C ALA A 128 4.45 -13.92 -5.03
N GLY A 129 4.31 -13.22 -6.14
CA GLY A 129 5.12 -13.44 -7.33
C GLY A 129 4.74 -14.66 -8.15
N GLY A 130 3.54 -15.11 -8.02
CA GLY A 130 3.01 -16.27 -8.71
C GLY A 130 3.10 -17.53 -7.87
N ALA A 131 1.99 -18.22 -7.78
CA ALA A 131 1.94 -19.56 -7.22
C ALA A 131 2.79 -20.47 -8.09
N ILE A 132 3.90 -20.92 -7.55
CA ILE A 132 4.67 -22.00 -8.13
C ILE A 132 4.00 -23.33 -7.70
N GLY A 133 2.83 -23.63 -8.28
CA GLY A 133 2.20 -24.92 -8.10
C GLY A 133 0.79 -24.90 -7.47
N PRO A 134 0.17 -26.08 -7.36
CA PRO A 134 -1.21 -26.24 -6.93
C PRO A 134 -1.46 -26.00 -5.43
N THR A 135 -0.44 -25.74 -4.66
CA THR A 135 -0.52 -25.34 -3.25
C THR A 135 -0.88 -23.87 -3.07
N SER A 136 -1.22 -23.17 -4.17
CA SER A 136 -1.69 -21.81 -4.05
C SER A 136 -2.95 -21.81 -3.18
N GLN A 137 -2.99 -20.90 -2.23
CA GLN A 137 -4.17 -20.64 -1.39
C GLN A 137 -5.42 -20.29 -2.20
N SER A 138 -5.25 -20.11 -3.51
CA SER A 138 -6.33 -19.87 -4.46
C SER A 138 -7.38 -20.97 -4.54
N PHE A 139 -7.12 -22.15 -3.99
CA PHE A 139 -8.09 -23.24 -3.90
C PHE A 139 -8.80 -23.34 -2.55
N VAL A 140 -8.49 -22.48 -1.61
CA VAL A 140 -9.23 -22.42 -0.37
C VAL A 140 -10.62 -21.88 -0.69
N ALA A 141 -11.63 -22.73 -0.61
CA ALA A 141 -13.02 -22.31 -0.62
C ALA A 141 -13.26 -21.49 0.67
N LEU A 142 -13.27 -20.17 0.54
CA LEU A 142 -13.60 -19.32 1.65
C LEU A 142 -15.11 -19.38 1.88
N PRO A 143 -15.56 -19.63 3.13
CA PRO A 143 -16.98 -19.55 3.42
C PRO A 143 -17.48 -18.14 3.17
N PRO A 144 -18.73 -17.96 2.71
CA PRO A 144 -19.34 -16.64 2.61
C PRO A 144 -19.18 -15.90 3.93
N ARG A 145 -18.62 -14.70 3.89
CA ARG A 145 -18.48 -13.83 5.05
C ARG A 145 -19.41 -12.64 4.90
N GLU A 146 -20.09 -12.28 5.99
CA GLU A 146 -20.88 -11.07 6.05
C GLU A 146 -20.04 -9.80 6.20
N LEU A 147 -18.78 -9.97 6.61
CA LEU A 147 -17.82 -8.89 6.87
C LEU A 147 -16.56 -9.05 6.00
N PRO A 148 -15.95 -7.93 5.57
CA PRO A 148 -14.66 -7.94 4.87
C PRO A 148 -13.55 -8.67 5.65
N PRO A 149 -12.56 -9.27 4.96
CA PRO A 149 -12.33 -9.12 3.52
C PRO A 149 -13.33 -9.88 2.67
N ASP A 150 -13.67 -9.31 1.51
CA ASP A 150 -14.49 -9.98 0.50
C ASP A 150 -13.77 -11.23 -0.02
N PRO A 151 -14.42 -12.41 -0.03
CA PRO A 151 -13.82 -13.61 -0.60
C PRO A 151 -13.35 -13.45 -2.05
N TYR A 152 -14.05 -12.67 -2.86
CA TYR A 152 -13.63 -12.38 -4.24
C TYR A 152 -12.32 -11.57 -4.28
N ALA A 153 -12.13 -10.61 -3.39
CA ALA A 153 -10.87 -9.86 -3.29
C ALA A 153 -9.71 -10.80 -2.99
N LEU A 154 -9.86 -11.69 -2.02
CA LEU A 154 -8.84 -12.68 -1.69
C LEU A 154 -8.55 -13.62 -2.87
N PHE A 155 -9.60 -14.08 -3.57
CA PHE A 155 -9.46 -14.99 -4.68
C PHE A 155 -8.77 -14.33 -5.89
N GLU A 156 -9.21 -13.16 -6.29
CA GLU A 156 -8.71 -12.47 -7.48
C GLU A 156 -7.30 -11.93 -7.26
N LEU A 157 -7.05 -11.23 -6.15
CA LEU A 157 -5.76 -10.63 -5.86
C LEU A 157 -4.68 -11.64 -5.46
N SER A 158 -5.05 -12.83 -4.93
CA SER A 158 -4.07 -13.89 -4.70
C SER A 158 -3.51 -14.51 -5.99
N ARG A 159 -4.22 -14.34 -7.10
CA ARG A 159 -3.84 -14.82 -8.44
C ARG A 159 -3.23 -13.74 -9.31
N ASP A 160 -3.18 -12.52 -8.81
CA ASP A 160 -2.61 -11.41 -9.55
C ASP A 160 -1.09 -11.59 -9.66
N LEU A 161 -0.64 -11.90 -10.89
CA LEU A 161 0.76 -12.15 -11.22
C LEU A 161 1.33 -10.90 -11.88
N ARG A 162 2.39 -10.38 -11.30
CA ARG A 162 3.05 -9.19 -11.84
C ARG A 162 4.47 -9.51 -12.25
N PRO A 163 4.81 -9.32 -13.53
CA PRO A 163 6.19 -9.48 -13.97
C PRO A 163 7.11 -8.46 -13.31
N PRO A 164 8.35 -8.85 -12.99
CA PRO A 164 9.32 -7.96 -12.33
C PRO A 164 9.58 -6.65 -13.09
N ASP A 165 9.68 -6.70 -14.42
CA ASP A 165 9.93 -5.54 -15.27
C ASP A 165 8.79 -4.50 -15.23
N TYR A 166 7.55 -4.93 -14.99
CA TYR A 166 6.44 -4.02 -14.76
C TYR A 166 6.59 -3.27 -13.42
N ALA A 167 7.07 -3.94 -12.37
CA ALA A 167 7.33 -3.31 -11.07
C ALA A 167 8.49 -2.30 -11.15
N THR A 168 9.59 -2.65 -11.82
CA THR A 168 10.77 -1.77 -11.93
C THR A 168 10.49 -0.49 -12.73
N LEU A 169 9.48 -0.51 -13.61
CA LEU A 169 9.04 0.70 -14.31
C LEU A 169 8.60 1.79 -13.33
N PHE A 170 7.89 1.43 -12.27
CA PHE A 170 7.42 2.41 -11.27
C PHE A 170 8.55 2.98 -10.43
N VAL A 171 9.66 2.24 -10.23
CA VAL A 171 10.88 2.80 -9.61
C VAL A 171 11.42 3.95 -10.45
N ARG A 172 11.54 3.73 -11.76
CA ARG A 172 12.06 4.74 -12.69
C ARG A 172 11.19 5.99 -12.73
N LEU A 173 9.87 5.82 -12.69
CA LEU A 173 8.93 6.94 -12.63
C LEU A 173 9.01 7.67 -11.27
N ALA A 174 9.23 6.95 -10.17
CA ALA A 174 9.34 7.55 -8.84
C ALA A 174 10.58 8.47 -8.70
N LEU A 175 11.63 8.28 -9.50
CA LEU A 175 12.79 9.18 -9.54
C LEU A 175 12.41 10.61 -9.98
N GLU A 176 11.28 10.80 -10.65
CA GLU A 176 10.76 12.12 -11.00
C GLU A 176 10.34 12.94 -9.77
N SER A 177 10.26 12.34 -8.58
CA SER A 177 10.09 13.04 -7.30
C SER A 177 11.24 13.96 -6.93
N GLY A 178 12.39 13.79 -7.57
CA GLY A 178 13.62 14.53 -7.28
C GLY A 178 14.39 14.01 -6.05
N LEU A 179 13.97 12.87 -5.48
CA LEU A 179 14.76 12.15 -4.46
C LEU A 179 15.73 11.19 -5.14
N ASP A 180 16.93 11.05 -4.59
CA ASP A 180 17.92 10.07 -5.08
C ASP A 180 17.43 8.63 -4.84
N GLU A 181 16.76 8.39 -3.70
CA GLU A 181 16.20 7.09 -3.31
C GLU A 181 14.74 7.25 -2.86
N PRO A 182 13.78 7.40 -3.80
CA PRO A 182 12.37 7.58 -3.46
C PRO A 182 11.69 6.32 -2.92
N ILE A 183 12.31 5.15 -3.08
CA ILE A 183 11.78 3.86 -2.64
C ILE A 183 12.73 3.25 -1.60
N ALA A 184 12.18 2.74 -0.50
CA ALA A 184 12.91 1.96 0.49
C ALA A 184 12.29 0.56 0.63
N VAL A 185 13.10 -0.49 0.49
CA VAL A 185 12.67 -1.88 0.69
C VAL A 185 13.06 -2.32 2.08
N ALA A 186 12.05 -2.44 2.95
CA ALA A 186 12.16 -2.89 4.33
C ALA A 186 11.67 -4.35 4.51
N ALA A 187 11.63 -5.11 3.43
CA ALA A 187 11.14 -6.48 3.40
C ALA A 187 12.27 -7.50 3.52
N LYS A 188 12.08 -8.52 4.38
CA LYS A 188 12.97 -9.69 4.51
C LYS A 188 12.63 -10.76 3.48
N VAL A 189 11.35 -11.01 3.24
CA VAL A 189 10.86 -11.94 2.22
C VAL A 189 10.53 -11.13 0.96
N ARG A 190 11.26 -11.39 -0.11
CA ARG A 190 11.12 -10.64 -1.36
C ARG A 190 10.59 -11.55 -2.47
N PRO A 191 9.32 -11.42 -2.85
CA PRO A 191 8.82 -12.06 -4.07
C PRO A 191 9.58 -11.53 -5.29
N PRO A 192 9.53 -12.21 -6.46
CA PRO A 192 10.34 -11.85 -7.63
C PRO A 192 10.25 -10.39 -8.06
N TRP A 193 9.06 -9.78 -8.00
CA TRP A 193 8.89 -8.37 -8.33
C TRP A 193 9.62 -7.45 -7.34
N LEU A 194 9.57 -7.77 -6.04
CA LEU A 194 10.19 -6.95 -5.00
C LEU A 194 11.71 -7.14 -4.98
N ALA A 195 12.20 -8.35 -5.30
CA ALA A 195 13.62 -8.61 -5.48
C ALA A 195 14.17 -7.76 -6.64
N ALA A 196 13.48 -7.73 -7.79
CA ALA A 196 13.89 -6.93 -8.93
C ALA A 196 13.84 -5.42 -8.62
N VAL A 197 12.84 -4.96 -7.87
CA VAL A 197 12.76 -3.57 -7.40
C VAL A 197 13.94 -3.22 -6.50
N ALA A 198 14.32 -4.11 -5.59
CA ALA A 198 15.42 -3.88 -4.65
C ALA A 198 16.80 -3.77 -5.35
N ASP A 199 16.93 -4.28 -6.57
CA ASP A 199 18.15 -4.22 -7.37
C ASP A 199 18.21 -2.98 -8.29
N GLU A 200 17.14 -2.17 -8.36
CA GLU A 200 17.09 -0.96 -9.18
C GLU A 200 17.81 0.24 -8.51
N VAL A 201 18.34 1.11 -9.36
CA VAL A 201 18.87 2.42 -8.91
C VAL A 201 17.72 3.28 -8.38
N GLY A 202 17.96 3.96 -7.27
CA GLY A 202 16.92 4.77 -6.59
C GLY A 202 16.11 3.99 -5.56
N VAL A 203 16.59 2.79 -5.19
CA VAL A 203 15.99 1.96 -4.15
C VAL A 203 16.97 1.71 -3.01
N ALA A 204 16.63 2.16 -1.81
CA ALA A 204 17.36 1.84 -0.59
C ALA A 204 16.91 0.48 -0.04
N SER A 205 17.85 -0.31 0.48
CA SER A 205 17.56 -1.44 1.36
C SER A 205 17.78 -0.98 2.81
N ALA A 206 16.72 -0.89 3.60
CA ALA A 206 16.75 -0.36 4.95
C ALA A 206 15.76 -1.11 5.88
N THR A 207 15.91 -0.94 7.16
CA THR A 207 14.83 -1.30 8.10
C THR A 207 13.69 -0.28 8.01
N LEU A 208 12.51 -0.64 8.49
CA LEU A 208 11.37 0.27 8.51
C LEU A 208 11.69 1.57 9.26
N ASP A 209 12.34 1.47 10.43
CA ASP A 209 12.70 2.63 11.26
C ASP A 209 13.71 3.56 10.56
N GLU A 210 14.73 2.99 9.90
CA GLU A 210 15.70 3.75 9.13
C GLU A 210 15.04 4.47 7.94
N ALA A 211 14.17 3.78 7.21
CA ALA A 211 13.43 4.36 6.09
C ALA A 211 12.52 5.51 6.52
N LEU A 212 11.78 5.32 7.63
CA LEU A 212 10.91 6.37 8.18
C LEU A 212 11.72 7.57 8.66
N ALA A 213 12.85 7.35 9.35
CA ALA A 213 13.73 8.44 9.79
C ALA A 213 14.29 9.23 8.59
N THR A 214 14.70 8.53 7.52
CA THR A 214 15.17 9.15 6.28
C THR A 214 14.07 10.00 5.64
N PHE A 215 12.90 9.44 5.44
CA PHE A 215 11.80 10.16 4.79
C PHE A 215 11.17 11.24 5.66
N ALA A 216 11.26 11.18 6.99
CA ALA A 216 10.82 12.27 7.85
C ALA A 216 11.73 13.52 7.75
N ALA A 217 12.98 13.34 7.34
CA ALA A 217 13.99 14.42 7.26
C ALA A 217 13.99 15.17 5.91
N VAL A 218 13.35 14.64 4.86
CA VAL A 218 13.31 15.22 3.49
C VAL A 218 11.92 15.82 3.12
#